data_f886602203a1db8d60adbc8fffda050b
#
_entry.id   f886602203a1db8d60adbc8fffda050b
#
_cell.length_a   1.000
_cell.length_b   1.000
_cell.length_c   1.000
_cell.angle_alpha   90.00
_cell.angle_beta   90.00
_cell.angle_gamma   90.00
#
_symmetry.space_group_name_H-M   'P 1'
#
loop_
_entity.id
_entity.type
_entity.pdbx_description
1 polymer ?
#
loop_
_entity_poly.entity_id
_entity_poly.type
_entity_poly.pdbx_seq_one_letter_code
_entity_poly.pdbx_strand_id
1 'polypeptide(L)'
;MEKTVEKMSASNSLEIASRTGIEIVKEGDVIAWTGRYGGNNKPRGPLSGKKIGVIIASDFSDFQAYHLVSYIGEFGGTCEFLLVDWVTSMFTRPNISGKGVRGMWDVSVDPISVMGGNKQGYKSLKKADSKDYDALIILGGHSADIMVTETEVIDFIKAASKRGALIGGIGGGMIPMISAGIMTGKRCTGDLTVEFMLKKIANFESSSVVVDGKIVTARSTVDTPAFVRAICRTFESGFEDPRKDCLAGKRALLIVTDNFEDIELVVPTMELIYRGAEVLIGKFPPELKSRPALLGVDVLTGNFGVSIPFQEIPDSYYSIKNLKDVKTADFDIAVITGAFNPWNMVATGTTEWLKGAYAAGKMIAAICHGPIALAAADMVKGKKLTGWLASKDSVEIMGGEFKPREWAAAIDGRIVSGRTPQEVPEFLDAITVALLEE
;
A
#
# COMPACT_ATOMS: atom_id res chain seq x y z
N MET A 1 -12.22 -31.04 21.54
CA MET A 1 -13.38 -30.27 21.10
C MET A 1 -13.01 -29.72 19.71
N GLU A 2 -13.53 -30.36 18.67
CA GLU A 2 -13.38 -29.88 17.30
C GLU A 2 -14.08 -28.52 17.19
N LYS A 3 -13.33 -27.50 16.81
CA LYS A 3 -13.90 -26.19 16.51
C LYS A 3 -14.64 -26.31 15.16
N THR A 4 -15.96 -26.24 15.20
CA THR A 4 -16.79 -26.17 14.00
C THR A 4 -16.50 -24.83 13.31
N VAL A 5 -15.74 -24.89 12.21
CA VAL A 5 -15.56 -23.76 11.30
C VAL A 5 -16.82 -23.70 10.44
N GLU A 6 -17.78 -22.88 10.81
CA GLU A 6 -18.91 -22.57 9.94
C GLU A 6 -18.42 -21.77 8.73
N LYS A 7 -18.53 -22.36 7.53
CA LYS A 7 -18.43 -21.60 6.30
C LYS A 7 -19.62 -20.64 6.23
N MET A 8 -19.33 -19.35 6.39
CA MET A 8 -20.35 -18.32 6.28
C MET A 8 -20.94 -18.27 4.87
N SER A 9 -22.29 -18.17 4.80
CA SER A 9 -22.95 -17.59 3.65
C SER A 9 -22.63 -16.09 3.66
N ALA A 10 -21.88 -15.63 2.67
CA ALA A 10 -21.39 -14.28 2.62
C ALA A 10 -22.55 -13.26 2.57
N SER A 11 -22.54 -12.28 3.48
CA SER A 11 -23.15 -10.99 3.21
C SER A 11 -22.42 -10.35 2.02
N ASN A 12 -23.06 -9.47 1.25
CA ASN A 12 -22.43 -8.79 0.11
C ASN A 12 -21.07 -8.15 0.47
N SER A 13 -20.89 -7.69 1.70
CA SER A 13 -19.65 -7.09 2.21
C SER A 13 -18.50 -8.09 2.32
N LEU A 14 -18.78 -9.32 2.81
CA LEU A 14 -17.77 -10.40 2.89
C LEU A 14 -17.41 -10.95 1.51
N GLU A 15 -18.33 -10.93 0.57
CA GLU A 15 -18.06 -11.32 -0.82
C GLU A 15 -17.09 -10.35 -1.50
N ILE A 16 -17.18 -9.06 -1.18
CA ILE A 16 -16.23 -8.03 -1.60
C ILE A 16 -14.80 -8.34 -1.09
N ALA A 17 -14.67 -8.82 0.15
CA ALA A 17 -13.39 -9.08 0.81
C ALA A 17 -12.81 -10.47 0.56
N SER A 18 -13.62 -11.46 0.10
CA SER A 18 -13.22 -12.88 0.04
C SER A 18 -12.55 -13.30 -1.27
N ARG A 19 -12.37 -12.39 -2.25
CA ARG A 19 -11.95 -12.75 -3.62
C ARG A 19 -10.49 -13.19 -3.78
N THR A 20 -9.66 -13.06 -2.76
CA THR A 20 -8.22 -13.36 -2.86
C THR A 20 -7.84 -14.76 -2.42
N GLY A 21 -8.83 -15.61 -2.10
CA GLY A 21 -8.59 -16.98 -1.61
C GLY A 21 -7.99 -17.03 -0.20
N ILE A 22 -8.05 -15.93 0.53
CA ILE A 22 -7.73 -15.88 1.96
C ILE A 22 -8.97 -16.33 2.73
N GLU A 23 -8.76 -17.22 3.68
CA GLU A 23 -9.85 -17.72 4.49
C GLU A 23 -10.30 -16.65 5.51
N ILE A 24 -11.61 -16.40 5.52
CA ILE A 24 -12.26 -15.60 6.55
C ILE A 24 -12.93 -16.55 7.54
N VAL A 25 -12.61 -16.39 8.81
CA VAL A 25 -13.13 -17.21 9.90
C VAL A 25 -14.01 -16.38 10.83
N LYS A 26 -15.00 -17.02 11.42
CA LYS A 26 -15.84 -16.41 12.46
C LYS A 26 -15.62 -17.12 13.79
N GLU A 27 -15.34 -16.36 14.84
CA GLU A 27 -15.18 -16.87 16.19
C GLU A 27 -16.11 -16.07 17.15
N GLY A 28 -17.32 -16.56 17.35
CA GLY A 28 -18.41 -15.81 17.98
C GLY A 28 -18.83 -14.65 17.08
N ASP A 29 -18.80 -13.42 17.61
CA ASP A 29 -19.12 -12.20 16.84
C ASP A 29 -17.89 -11.63 16.12
N VAL A 30 -16.70 -12.23 16.27
CA VAL A 30 -15.47 -11.77 15.63
C VAL A 30 -15.36 -12.34 14.23
N ILE A 31 -15.06 -11.45 13.26
CA ILE A 31 -14.72 -11.81 11.88
C ILE A 31 -13.21 -11.62 11.73
N ALA A 32 -12.48 -12.63 11.26
CA ALA A 32 -11.03 -12.54 11.12
C ALA A 32 -10.54 -13.11 9.79
N TRP A 33 -9.51 -12.48 9.23
CA TRP A 33 -8.76 -12.91 8.05
C TRP A 33 -7.55 -13.71 8.51
N THR A 34 -7.43 -14.95 8.04
CA THR A 34 -6.22 -15.74 8.27
C THR A 34 -5.10 -15.21 7.38
N GLY A 35 -3.88 -15.10 7.93
CA GLY A 35 -2.79 -14.44 7.20
C GLY A 35 -2.27 -15.25 6.02
N ARG A 36 -1.78 -14.55 5.00
CA ARG A 36 -1.08 -15.13 3.84
C ARG A 36 0.19 -15.87 4.24
N TYR A 37 0.81 -15.47 5.34
CA TYR A 37 2.18 -15.82 5.71
C TYR A 37 2.30 -16.80 6.87
N GLY A 38 1.24 -17.38 7.34
CA GLY A 38 1.26 -18.30 8.49
C GLY A 38 0.58 -19.65 8.28
N GLY A 39 0.04 -19.91 7.09
CA GLY A 39 -0.76 -21.10 6.83
C GLY A 39 -0.67 -21.63 5.40
N ASN A 40 -1.56 -22.58 5.08
CA ASN A 40 -1.71 -23.14 3.73
C ASN A 40 -2.40 -22.18 2.73
N ASN A 41 -2.68 -20.95 3.15
CA ASN A 41 -3.37 -19.95 2.35
C ASN A 41 -2.41 -19.31 1.37
N LYS A 42 -2.34 -19.86 0.17
CA LYS A 42 -1.68 -19.17 -0.94
C LYS A 42 -2.70 -18.22 -1.57
N PRO A 43 -2.37 -16.95 -1.72
CA PRO A 43 -3.22 -16.02 -2.46
C PRO A 43 -3.57 -16.61 -3.82
N ARG A 44 -4.85 -16.59 -4.16
CA ARG A 44 -5.35 -17.03 -5.46
C ARG A 44 -6.07 -15.86 -6.09
N GLY A 45 -5.59 -15.44 -7.23
CA GLY A 45 -6.17 -14.30 -7.92
C GLY A 45 -5.70 -14.26 -9.38
N PRO A 46 -6.03 -13.22 -10.12
CA PRO A 46 -5.76 -13.09 -11.54
C PRO A 46 -4.26 -13.13 -11.91
N LEU A 47 -3.38 -12.91 -10.93
CA LEU A 47 -1.92 -12.98 -11.12
C LEU A 47 -1.32 -14.30 -10.61
N SER A 48 -2.13 -15.32 -10.27
CA SER A 48 -1.63 -16.60 -9.79
C SER A 48 -0.65 -17.23 -10.76
N GLY A 49 0.56 -17.55 -10.26
CA GLY A 49 1.64 -18.11 -11.07
C GLY A 49 2.34 -17.11 -11.99
N LYS A 50 1.97 -15.82 -11.96
CA LYS A 50 2.62 -14.77 -12.74
C LYS A 50 3.81 -14.18 -12.00
N LYS A 51 4.90 -13.96 -12.73
CA LYS A 51 6.09 -13.29 -12.23
C LYS A 51 6.20 -11.91 -12.84
N ILE A 52 6.18 -10.89 -11.99
CA ILE A 52 6.21 -9.48 -12.36
C ILE A 52 7.56 -8.91 -11.98
N GLY A 53 8.32 -8.43 -12.98
CA GLY A 53 9.55 -7.69 -12.76
C GLY A 53 9.26 -6.20 -12.63
N VAL A 54 9.72 -5.57 -11.56
CA VAL A 54 9.60 -4.12 -11.35
C VAL A 54 10.97 -3.49 -11.54
N ILE A 55 11.15 -2.77 -12.65
CA ILE A 55 12.44 -2.13 -12.99
C ILE A 55 12.53 -0.81 -12.24
N ILE A 56 13.60 -0.65 -11.47
CA ILE A 56 13.89 0.54 -10.68
C ILE A 56 15.37 0.92 -10.76
N ALA A 57 15.61 2.23 -10.81
CA ALA A 57 16.90 2.85 -10.52
C ALA A 57 16.74 3.71 -9.25
N SER A 58 17.81 4.33 -8.78
CA SER A 58 17.71 5.28 -7.66
C SER A 58 16.70 6.39 -7.96
N ASP A 59 16.09 6.92 -6.92
CA ASP A 59 15.02 7.93 -6.96
C ASP A 59 13.72 7.43 -7.63
N PHE A 60 13.42 6.14 -7.48
CA PHE A 60 12.11 5.58 -7.86
C PHE A 60 11.00 6.10 -6.92
N SER A 61 9.75 6.05 -7.39
CA SER A 61 8.59 6.36 -6.56
C SER A 61 8.40 5.31 -5.46
N ASP A 62 8.62 5.70 -4.22
CA ASP A 62 8.43 4.83 -3.05
C ASP A 62 6.96 4.40 -2.90
N PHE A 63 6.03 5.31 -3.15
CA PHE A 63 4.59 5.08 -3.02
C PHE A 63 4.10 4.02 -4.01
N GLN A 64 4.55 4.11 -5.26
CA GLN A 64 4.23 3.10 -6.27
C GLN A 64 4.82 1.74 -5.89
N ALA A 65 6.07 1.71 -5.41
CA ALA A 65 6.73 0.47 -4.98
C ALA A 65 5.99 -0.19 -3.81
N TYR A 66 5.60 0.57 -2.80
CA TYR A 66 4.82 0.08 -1.65
C TYR A 66 3.49 -0.55 -2.08
N HIS A 67 2.76 0.14 -2.94
CA HIS A 67 1.48 -0.37 -3.42
C HIS A 67 1.64 -1.64 -4.26
N LEU A 68 2.59 -1.64 -5.21
CA LEU A 68 2.84 -2.80 -6.08
C LEU A 68 3.22 -4.04 -5.29
N VAL A 69 4.16 -3.91 -4.35
CA VAL A 69 4.61 -5.05 -3.55
C VAL A 69 3.46 -5.64 -2.71
N SER A 70 2.56 -4.82 -2.20
CA SER A 70 1.41 -5.25 -1.43
C SER A 70 0.36 -5.96 -2.31
N TYR A 71 -0.02 -5.34 -3.44
CA TYR A 71 -1.17 -5.79 -4.21
C TYR A 71 -0.86 -6.78 -5.33
N ILE A 72 0.35 -6.84 -5.87
CA ILE A 72 0.75 -7.96 -6.75
C ILE A 72 0.67 -9.28 -5.97
N GLY A 73 1.17 -9.30 -4.71
CA GLY A 73 1.06 -10.45 -3.83
C GLY A 73 -0.39 -10.78 -3.46
N GLU A 74 -1.21 -9.77 -3.19
CA GLU A 74 -2.64 -9.90 -2.92
C GLU A 74 -3.37 -10.65 -4.05
N PHE A 75 -3.06 -10.32 -5.29
CA PHE A 75 -3.65 -10.97 -6.46
C PHE A 75 -2.94 -12.26 -6.89
N GLY A 76 -2.09 -12.83 -6.04
CA GLY A 76 -1.46 -14.14 -6.24
C GLY A 76 -0.18 -14.12 -7.09
N GLY A 77 0.28 -12.96 -7.51
CA GLY A 77 1.50 -12.79 -8.29
C GLY A 77 2.78 -12.79 -7.45
N THR A 78 3.90 -12.92 -8.12
CA THR A 78 5.23 -12.70 -7.53
C THR A 78 5.82 -11.42 -8.09
N CYS A 79 6.25 -10.51 -7.21
CA CYS A 79 6.91 -9.26 -7.56
C CYS A 79 8.42 -9.37 -7.30
N GLU A 80 9.27 -9.07 -8.25
CA GLU A 80 10.72 -9.04 -8.10
C GLU A 80 11.27 -7.70 -8.57
N PHE A 81 12.01 -6.99 -7.72
CA PHE A 81 12.63 -5.73 -8.11
C PHE A 81 13.91 -5.99 -8.92
N LEU A 82 14.00 -5.35 -10.08
CA LEU A 82 15.12 -5.42 -11.02
C LEU A 82 15.89 -4.11 -10.94
N LEU A 83 17.04 -4.16 -10.28
CA LEU A 83 17.82 -2.99 -9.94
C LEU A 83 18.74 -2.56 -11.06
N VAL A 84 18.67 -1.29 -11.43
CA VAL A 84 19.70 -0.61 -12.22
C VAL A 84 20.72 -0.05 -11.22
N ASP A 85 21.56 -0.93 -10.71
CA ASP A 85 22.43 -0.71 -9.55
C ASP A 85 23.88 -0.32 -9.90
N TRP A 86 24.17 -0.20 -11.20
CA TRP A 86 25.50 0.16 -11.69
C TRP A 86 25.64 1.64 -12.07
N VAL A 87 24.57 2.41 -11.99
CA VAL A 87 24.54 3.85 -12.26
C VAL A 87 24.28 4.60 -10.97
N THR A 88 25.11 5.60 -10.72
CA THR A 88 24.91 6.53 -9.61
C THR A 88 24.28 7.80 -10.17
N SER A 89 23.09 8.14 -9.76
CA SER A 89 22.49 9.41 -10.12
C SER A 89 23.25 10.58 -9.50
N MET A 90 23.46 11.64 -10.27
CA MET A 90 23.98 12.91 -9.74
C MET A 90 23.01 13.57 -8.76
N PHE A 91 21.73 13.17 -8.80
CA PHE A 91 20.65 13.73 -7.99
C PHE A 91 20.38 12.93 -6.72
N THR A 92 20.88 11.69 -6.62
CA THR A 92 20.83 10.96 -5.37
C THR A 92 21.61 11.71 -4.32
N ARG A 93 20.93 12.05 -3.22
CA ARG A 93 21.62 12.53 -2.02
C ARG A 93 22.75 11.57 -1.72
N PRO A 94 23.96 12.06 -1.31
CA PRO A 94 25.02 11.17 -0.93
C PRO A 94 24.49 10.18 0.08
N ASN A 95 24.53 8.93 -0.28
CA ASN A 95 23.96 7.83 0.47
C ASN A 95 24.59 7.79 1.87
N ILE A 96 23.87 8.28 2.87
CA ILE A 96 24.36 8.34 4.26
C ILE A 96 24.59 6.93 4.81
N SER A 97 23.94 5.92 4.23
CA SER A 97 24.02 4.53 4.68
C SER A 97 24.74 3.58 3.70
N GLY A 98 25.36 4.09 2.61
CA GLY A 98 26.19 3.26 1.74
C GLY A 98 25.45 2.61 0.59
N LYS A 99 25.51 1.47 0.19
CA LYS A 99 25.24 0.80 -1.08
C LYS A 99 23.75 0.50 -1.33
N GLY A 100 23.29 0.73 -2.56
CA GLY A 100 22.01 0.21 -3.06
C GLY A 100 21.15 1.25 -3.78
N VAL A 101 20.16 0.78 -4.49
CA VAL A 101 19.10 1.57 -5.12
C VAL A 101 18.12 2.05 -4.04
N ARG A 102 17.79 3.34 -4.05
CA ARG A 102 16.89 3.96 -3.08
C ARG A 102 15.82 4.77 -3.77
N GLY A 103 14.66 4.82 -3.14
CA GLY A 103 13.56 5.66 -3.58
C GLY A 103 13.81 7.14 -3.37
N MET A 104 12.90 7.97 -3.86
CA MET A 104 12.93 9.44 -3.74
C MET A 104 12.96 9.90 -2.28
N TRP A 105 12.38 9.11 -1.38
CA TRP A 105 12.30 9.40 0.05
C TRP A 105 13.31 8.59 0.88
N ASP A 106 14.35 8.12 0.21
CA ASP A 106 15.49 7.39 0.80
C ASP A 106 15.14 5.97 1.31
N VAL A 107 13.99 5.43 0.92
CA VAL A 107 13.64 4.05 1.28
C VAL A 107 14.51 3.08 0.50
N SER A 108 15.15 2.16 1.20
CA SER A 108 15.92 1.10 0.53
C SER A 108 15.02 -0.02 0.02
N VAL A 109 15.50 -0.76 -0.98
CA VAL A 109 14.76 -1.89 -1.57
C VAL A 109 14.59 -3.03 -0.57
N ASP A 110 15.52 -3.21 0.37
CA ASP A 110 15.47 -4.30 1.35
C ASP A 110 14.19 -4.33 2.18
N PRO A 111 13.79 -3.24 2.87
CA PRO A 111 12.51 -3.21 3.58
C PRO A 111 11.32 -3.44 2.67
N ILE A 112 11.27 -2.80 1.49
CA ILE A 112 10.17 -2.95 0.55
C ILE A 112 10.01 -4.41 0.12
N SER A 113 11.11 -5.10 -0.20
CA SER A 113 11.08 -6.50 -0.65
C SER A 113 10.60 -7.46 0.43
N VAL A 114 10.95 -7.20 1.69
CA VAL A 114 10.51 -8.01 2.85
C VAL A 114 9.05 -7.75 3.16
N MET A 115 8.58 -6.52 3.02
CA MET A 115 7.21 -6.13 3.34
C MET A 115 6.15 -6.71 2.40
N GLY A 116 6.52 -7.14 1.21
CA GLY A 116 5.62 -7.88 0.33
C GLY A 116 5.30 -9.30 0.78
N GLY A 117 5.87 -9.75 1.91
CA GLY A 117 5.56 -11.01 2.60
C GLY A 117 5.81 -12.30 1.83
N ASN A 118 5.96 -12.24 0.55
CA ASN A 118 6.58 -13.30 -0.21
C ASN A 118 8.10 -13.10 -0.09
N LYS A 119 8.89 -14.12 -0.23
CA LYS A 119 10.34 -14.00 -0.40
C LYS A 119 10.61 -13.29 -1.75
N GLN A 120 10.05 -12.09 -1.88
CA GLN A 120 10.16 -11.26 -3.06
C GLN A 120 11.59 -10.76 -3.06
N GLY A 121 12.33 -11.32 -3.98
CA GLY A 121 13.70 -10.98 -4.13
C GLY A 121 13.85 -9.65 -4.86
N TYR A 122 15.01 -9.12 -4.76
CA TYR A 122 15.52 -8.16 -5.72
C TYR A 122 16.84 -8.67 -6.26
N LYS A 123 17.18 -8.26 -7.46
CA LYS A 123 18.47 -8.55 -8.07
C LYS A 123 18.84 -7.46 -9.06
N SER A 124 20.13 -7.37 -9.37
CA SER A 124 20.61 -6.54 -10.48
C SER A 124 19.92 -6.94 -11.78
N LEU A 125 19.45 -5.98 -12.57
CA LEU A 125 18.86 -6.23 -13.91
C LEU A 125 19.84 -7.01 -14.80
N LYS A 126 21.15 -6.76 -14.68
CA LYS A 126 22.21 -7.50 -15.42
C LYS A 126 22.24 -9.00 -15.14
N LYS A 127 21.65 -9.44 -14.03
CA LYS A 127 21.52 -10.86 -13.65
C LYS A 127 20.16 -11.46 -13.98
N ALA A 128 19.27 -10.66 -14.57
CA ALA A 128 17.92 -11.09 -14.93
C ALA A 128 17.88 -11.48 -16.42
N ASP A 129 17.03 -12.47 -16.77
CA ASP A 129 16.62 -12.72 -18.14
C ASP A 129 15.17 -12.22 -18.31
N SER A 130 14.94 -11.41 -19.34
CA SER A 130 13.61 -10.90 -19.63
C SER A 130 12.55 -11.99 -19.83
N LYS A 131 12.99 -13.20 -20.19
CA LYS A 131 12.12 -14.39 -20.39
C LYS A 131 11.50 -14.89 -19.10
N ASP A 132 12.06 -14.54 -17.95
CA ASP A 132 11.61 -15.02 -16.64
C ASP A 132 10.34 -14.28 -16.17
N TYR A 133 9.89 -13.22 -16.87
CA TYR A 133 8.81 -12.34 -16.41
C TYR A 133 7.62 -12.35 -17.36
N ASP A 134 6.42 -12.52 -16.81
CA ASP A 134 5.15 -12.37 -17.54
C ASP A 134 4.82 -10.89 -17.79
N ALA A 135 5.27 -10.01 -16.89
CA ALA A 135 5.15 -8.56 -17.04
C ALA A 135 6.40 -7.84 -16.52
N LEU A 136 6.65 -6.65 -17.10
CA LEU A 136 7.60 -5.68 -16.57
C LEU A 136 6.85 -4.39 -16.23
N ILE A 137 7.10 -3.85 -15.06
CA ILE A 137 6.57 -2.55 -14.62
C ILE A 137 7.73 -1.59 -14.43
N ILE A 138 7.60 -0.38 -14.98
CA ILE A 138 8.56 0.69 -14.84
C ILE A 138 7.94 1.77 -13.95
N LEU A 139 8.59 2.04 -12.81
CA LEU A 139 8.11 3.05 -11.87
C LEU A 139 8.47 4.46 -12.32
N GLY A 140 7.66 5.41 -11.91
CA GLY A 140 7.95 6.82 -12.02
C GLY A 140 9.02 7.28 -11.00
N GLY A 141 9.05 8.58 -10.73
CA GLY A 141 10.13 9.24 -10.02
C GLY A 141 11.27 9.59 -10.97
N HIS A 142 12.38 10.07 -10.43
CA HIS A 142 13.56 10.40 -11.24
C HIS A 142 14.33 9.17 -11.76
N SER A 143 13.96 7.98 -11.31
CA SER A 143 14.58 6.73 -11.78
C SER A 143 14.47 6.52 -13.30
N ALA A 144 13.42 7.07 -13.91
CA ALA A 144 13.22 7.02 -15.36
C ALA A 144 14.35 7.73 -16.13
N ASP A 145 14.84 8.85 -15.61
CA ASP A 145 15.95 9.62 -16.23
C ASP A 145 17.26 8.84 -16.24
N ILE A 146 17.47 8.02 -15.20
CA ILE A 146 18.64 7.13 -15.11
C ILE A 146 18.47 5.99 -16.11
N MET A 147 17.30 5.38 -16.18
CA MET A 147 17.04 4.21 -17.01
C MET A 147 17.24 4.49 -18.51
N VAL A 148 16.91 5.69 -18.99
CA VAL A 148 17.04 6.01 -20.42
C VAL A 148 18.48 6.17 -20.89
N THR A 149 19.41 6.41 -19.98
CA THR A 149 20.85 6.47 -20.31
C THR A 149 21.48 5.10 -20.47
N GLU A 150 20.77 4.04 -20.04
CA GLU A 150 21.30 2.68 -19.98
C GLU A 150 20.72 1.80 -21.09
N THR A 151 21.55 1.51 -22.09
CA THR A 151 21.15 0.69 -23.25
C THR A 151 20.65 -0.69 -22.82
N GLU A 152 21.26 -1.29 -21.81
CA GLU A 152 20.87 -2.59 -21.26
C GLU A 152 19.44 -2.59 -20.76
N VAL A 153 18.97 -1.49 -20.13
CA VAL A 153 17.58 -1.35 -19.64
C VAL A 153 16.62 -1.26 -20.83
N ILE A 154 16.96 -0.43 -21.80
CA ILE A 154 16.13 -0.23 -22.99
C ILE A 154 16.02 -1.52 -23.80
N ASP A 155 17.11 -2.24 -23.99
CA ASP A 155 17.12 -3.52 -24.72
C ASP A 155 16.38 -4.62 -23.94
N PHE A 156 16.46 -4.64 -22.61
CA PHE A 156 15.68 -5.55 -21.78
C PHE A 156 14.16 -5.34 -21.95
N ILE A 157 13.71 -4.08 -21.92
CA ILE A 157 12.30 -3.71 -22.18
C ILE A 157 11.87 -4.12 -23.60
N LYS A 158 12.68 -3.82 -24.62
CA LYS A 158 12.42 -4.22 -26.02
C LYS A 158 12.30 -5.73 -26.17
N ALA A 159 13.21 -6.49 -25.56
CA ALA A 159 13.22 -7.94 -25.63
C ALA A 159 11.97 -8.55 -24.99
N ALA A 160 11.57 -8.07 -23.80
CA ALA A 160 10.34 -8.48 -23.14
C ALA A 160 9.10 -8.16 -23.96
N SER A 161 8.99 -6.93 -24.47
CA SER A 161 7.87 -6.49 -25.31
C SER A 161 7.77 -7.32 -26.60
N LYS A 162 8.88 -7.56 -27.29
CA LYS A 162 8.91 -8.40 -28.52
C LYS A 162 8.44 -9.82 -28.28
N ARG A 163 8.69 -10.36 -27.10
CA ARG A 163 8.23 -11.70 -26.69
C ARG A 163 6.74 -11.74 -26.29
N GLY A 164 6.10 -10.59 -26.16
CA GLY A 164 4.69 -10.47 -25.77
C GLY A 164 4.46 -10.42 -24.26
N ALA A 165 5.48 -10.13 -23.46
CA ALA A 165 5.29 -9.78 -22.05
C ALA A 165 4.46 -8.50 -21.93
N LEU A 166 3.67 -8.37 -20.87
CA LEU A 166 3.01 -7.12 -20.55
C LEU A 166 4.08 -6.10 -20.10
N ILE A 167 4.00 -4.88 -20.65
CA ILE A 167 4.85 -3.77 -20.20
C ILE A 167 3.96 -2.68 -19.63
N GLY A 168 4.20 -2.32 -18.38
CA GLY A 168 3.47 -1.28 -17.67
C GLY A 168 4.36 -0.12 -17.26
N GLY A 169 3.81 1.10 -17.29
CA GLY A 169 4.49 2.30 -16.82
C GLY A 169 3.56 3.23 -16.06
N ILE A 170 4.09 3.88 -15.02
CA ILE A 170 3.36 4.84 -14.20
C ILE A 170 4.07 6.20 -14.26
N GLY A 171 3.35 7.27 -14.64
CA GLY A 171 3.91 8.62 -14.73
C GLY A 171 5.16 8.67 -15.60
N GLY A 172 6.26 9.21 -15.06
CA GLY A 172 7.56 9.28 -15.75
C GLY A 172 8.15 7.91 -16.14
N GLY A 173 7.66 6.80 -15.57
CA GLY A 173 8.08 5.44 -15.95
C GLY A 173 7.83 5.09 -17.42
N MET A 174 7.06 5.92 -18.14
CA MET A 174 6.89 5.78 -19.59
C MET A 174 8.08 6.28 -20.41
N ILE A 175 8.98 7.07 -19.86
CA ILE A 175 10.15 7.57 -20.60
C ILE A 175 11.00 6.42 -21.14
N PRO A 176 11.40 5.39 -20.36
CA PRO A 176 12.10 4.22 -20.89
C PRO A 176 11.28 3.44 -21.94
N MET A 177 9.93 3.41 -21.83
CA MET A 177 9.06 2.77 -22.81
C MET A 177 9.07 3.54 -24.15
N ILE A 178 9.09 4.87 -24.09
CA ILE A 178 9.25 5.75 -25.27
C ILE A 178 10.62 5.46 -25.93
N SER A 179 11.69 5.45 -25.15
CA SER A 179 13.06 5.18 -25.64
C SER A 179 13.20 3.77 -26.22
N ALA A 180 12.45 2.81 -25.70
CA ALA A 180 12.35 1.46 -26.27
C ALA A 180 11.54 1.40 -27.57
N GLY A 181 10.88 2.50 -28.00
CA GLY A 181 10.09 2.57 -29.22
C GLY A 181 8.77 1.79 -29.18
N ILE A 182 8.33 1.35 -28.00
CA ILE A 182 7.13 0.50 -27.86
C ILE A 182 5.83 1.29 -27.71
N MET A 183 5.92 2.63 -27.59
CA MET A 183 4.76 3.52 -27.40
C MET A 183 4.17 4.07 -28.70
N THR A 184 4.89 3.99 -29.82
CA THR A 184 4.44 4.57 -31.08
C THR A 184 3.12 4.00 -31.55
N GLY A 185 2.13 4.87 -31.77
CA GLY A 185 0.78 4.52 -32.22
C GLY A 185 -0.10 3.84 -31.17
N LYS A 186 0.38 3.66 -29.95
CA LYS A 186 -0.37 3.05 -28.87
C LYS A 186 -1.35 4.03 -28.23
N ARG A 187 -2.48 3.52 -27.73
CA ARG A 187 -3.30 4.25 -26.78
C ARG A 187 -2.57 4.27 -25.43
N CYS A 188 -2.50 5.42 -24.79
CA CYS A 188 -1.76 5.57 -23.53
C CYS A 188 -2.22 6.80 -22.74
N THR A 189 -1.84 6.83 -21.47
CA THR A 189 -1.90 8.01 -20.60
C THR A 189 -0.54 8.25 -19.96
N GLY A 190 -0.37 9.36 -19.28
CA GLY A 190 0.85 9.71 -18.55
C GLY A 190 0.67 11.02 -17.80
N ASP A 191 1.62 11.36 -16.96
CA ASP A 191 1.64 12.63 -16.26
C ASP A 191 2.11 13.78 -17.18
N LEU A 192 2.11 14.99 -16.63
CA LEU A 192 2.49 16.20 -17.37
C LEU A 192 3.93 16.16 -17.88
N THR A 193 4.81 15.36 -17.27
CA THR A 193 6.22 15.28 -17.70
C THR A 193 6.43 14.50 -18.98
N VAL A 194 5.50 13.60 -19.33
CA VAL A 194 5.56 12.74 -20.52
C VAL A 194 4.47 13.05 -21.55
N GLU A 195 3.43 13.73 -21.16
CA GLU A 195 2.25 14.03 -22.00
C GLU A 195 2.62 14.68 -23.33
N PHE A 196 3.53 15.66 -23.32
CA PHE A 196 3.93 16.39 -24.52
C PHE A 196 4.63 15.49 -25.56
N MET A 197 5.39 14.49 -25.11
CA MET A 197 6.02 13.49 -25.98
C MET A 197 5.00 12.48 -26.48
N LEU A 198 4.17 11.94 -25.60
CA LEU A 198 3.15 10.94 -25.93
C LEU A 198 2.15 11.45 -26.96
N LYS A 199 1.71 12.70 -26.85
CA LYS A 199 0.83 13.35 -27.85
C LYS A 199 1.45 13.43 -29.25
N LYS A 200 2.78 13.31 -29.39
CA LYS A 200 3.46 13.34 -30.69
C LYS A 200 3.61 11.98 -31.35
N ILE A 201 3.69 10.92 -30.55
CA ILE A 201 4.04 9.58 -31.05
C ILE A 201 2.96 8.53 -30.82
N ALA A 202 1.97 8.82 -29.98
CA ALA A 202 0.97 7.88 -29.49
C ALA A 202 -0.44 8.51 -29.50
N ASN A 203 -1.45 7.71 -29.24
CA ASN A 203 -2.83 8.16 -29.05
C ASN A 203 -3.05 8.43 -27.55
N PHE A 204 -2.72 9.64 -27.12
CA PHE A 204 -2.81 10.04 -25.73
C PHE A 204 -4.25 10.25 -25.27
N GLU A 205 -4.58 9.70 -24.10
CA GLU A 205 -5.88 9.85 -23.44
C GLU A 205 -5.68 10.44 -22.03
N SER A 206 -6.48 11.45 -21.68
CA SER A 206 -6.48 12.02 -20.33
C SER A 206 -7.31 11.14 -19.38
N SER A 207 -6.80 9.94 -19.09
CA SER A 207 -7.44 8.93 -18.24
C SER A 207 -6.49 8.52 -17.12
N SER A 208 -7.03 7.99 -16.02
CA SER A 208 -6.20 7.46 -14.92
C SER A 208 -5.34 6.28 -15.37
N VAL A 209 -5.92 5.37 -16.16
CA VAL A 209 -5.25 4.17 -16.68
C VAL A 209 -5.75 3.88 -18.09
N VAL A 210 -4.83 3.52 -18.99
CA VAL A 210 -5.13 3.08 -20.36
C VAL A 210 -4.46 1.73 -20.62
N VAL A 211 -5.20 0.84 -21.27
CA VAL A 211 -4.72 -0.49 -21.71
C VAL A 211 -4.79 -0.54 -23.23
N ASP A 212 -3.69 -0.90 -23.88
CA ASP A 212 -3.60 -1.21 -25.30
C ASP A 212 -2.84 -2.52 -25.52
N GLY A 213 -3.59 -3.61 -25.60
CA GLY A 213 -3.04 -4.96 -25.71
C GLY A 213 -2.19 -5.32 -24.49
N LYS A 214 -0.89 -5.43 -24.68
CA LYS A 214 0.09 -5.73 -23.63
C LYS A 214 0.81 -4.47 -23.08
N ILE A 215 0.33 -3.29 -23.41
CA ILE A 215 0.81 -2.03 -22.84
C ILE A 215 -0.23 -1.52 -21.84
N VAL A 216 0.18 -1.26 -20.61
CA VAL A 216 -0.65 -0.68 -19.57
C VAL A 216 0.04 0.59 -19.06
N THR A 217 -0.66 1.71 -19.07
CA THR A 217 -0.12 2.98 -18.61
C THR A 217 -1.01 3.61 -17.56
N ALA A 218 -0.40 4.22 -16.53
CA ALA A 218 -1.11 4.99 -15.53
C ALA A 218 -0.59 6.43 -15.47
N ARG A 219 -1.50 7.35 -15.22
CA ARG A 219 -1.21 8.79 -15.22
C ARG A 219 -0.27 9.18 -14.09
N SER A 220 -0.56 8.74 -12.86
CA SER A 220 0.13 9.23 -11.67
C SER A 220 0.18 8.18 -10.54
N THR A 221 0.88 8.50 -9.47
CA THR A 221 1.04 7.64 -8.30
C THR A 221 -0.31 7.27 -7.68
N VAL A 222 -1.26 8.19 -7.57
CA VAL A 222 -2.59 7.91 -7.00
C VAL A 222 -3.41 6.92 -7.85
N ASP A 223 -3.07 6.77 -9.13
CA ASP A 223 -3.72 5.83 -10.04
C ASP A 223 -3.12 4.40 -9.96
N THR A 224 -2.10 4.16 -9.13
CA THR A 224 -1.45 2.84 -8.97
C THR A 224 -2.45 1.72 -8.60
N PRO A 225 -3.44 1.92 -7.71
CA PRO A 225 -4.46 0.91 -7.44
C PRO A 225 -5.22 0.47 -8.70
N ALA A 226 -5.68 1.43 -9.49
CA ALA A 226 -6.36 1.16 -10.76
C ALA A 226 -5.45 0.48 -11.79
N PHE A 227 -4.17 0.84 -11.82
CA PHE A 227 -3.14 0.25 -12.68
C PHE A 227 -2.93 -1.23 -12.40
N VAL A 228 -2.80 -1.62 -11.13
CA VAL A 228 -2.64 -3.04 -10.76
C VAL A 228 -3.87 -3.84 -11.20
N ARG A 229 -5.10 -3.31 -11.00
CA ARG A 229 -6.33 -3.96 -11.46
C ARG A 229 -6.40 -4.06 -12.99
N ALA A 230 -5.85 -3.09 -13.71
CA ALA A 230 -5.74 -3.15 -15.17
C ALA A 230 -4.78 -4.26 -15.63
N ILE A 231 -3.66 -4.45 -14.92
CA ILE A 231 -2.76 -5.59 -15.15
C ILE A 231 -3.51 -6.91 -14.90
N CYS A 232 -4.26 -7.02 -13.80
CA CYS A 232 -5.07 -8.19 -13.51
C CYS A 232 -6.03 -8.52 -14.66
N ARG A 233 -6.77 -7.55 -15.17
CA ARG A 233 -7.68 -7.74 -16.34
C ARG A 233 -6.96 -8.17 -17.61
N THR A 234 -5.68 -7.84 -17.76
CA THR A 234 -4.91 -8.26 -18.93
C THR A 234 -4.52 -9.74 -18.88
N PHE A 235 -4.39 -10.31 -17.66
CA PHE A 235 -4.11 -11.72 -17.46
C PHE A 235 -5.38 -12.57 -17.31
N GLU A 236 -6.44 -12.02 -16.73
CA GLU A 236 -7.73 -12.67 -16.55
C GLU A 236 -8.84 -11.78 -17.14
N SER A 237 -9.28 -12.15 -18.35
CA SER A 237 -10.36 -11.43 -19.02
C SER A 237 -11.65 -11.48 -18.21
N GLY A 238 -12.27 -10.33 -18.01
CA GLY A 238 -13.47 -10.21 -17.18
C GLY A 238 -13.22 -10.05 -15.70
N PHE A 239 -11.97 -9.99 -15.26
CA PHE A 239 -11.68 -9.64 -13.87
C PHE A 239 -12.19 -8.24 -13.53
N GLU A 240 -13.03 -8.16 -12.50
CA GLU A 240 -13.50 -6.92 -11.90
C GLU A 240 -13.21 -6.94 -10.41
N ASP A 241 -12.66 -5.85 -9.90
CA ASP A 241 -12.48 -5.67 -8.46
C ASP A 241 -13.69 -4.93 -7.89
N PRO A 242 -14.54 -5.58 -7.08
CA PRO A 242 -15.74 -4.97 -6.52
C PRO A 242 -15.43 -3.90 -5.47
N ARG A 243 -14.18 -3.78 -5.06
CA ARG A 243 -13.74 -2.79 -4.08
C ARG A 243 -13.68 -1.38 -4.66
N LYS A 244 -13.68 -1.23 -6.00
CA LYS A 244 -13.73 0.09 -6.63
C LYS A 244 -15.01 0.83 -6.23
N ASP A 245 -14.84 2.05 -5.71
CA ASP A 245 -15.91 2.97 -5.31
C ASP A 245 -16.90 2.38 -4.26
N CYS A 246 -16.60 1.22 -3.64
CA CYS A 246 -17.48 0.55 -2.68
C CYS A 246 -17.68 1.34 -1.38
N LEU A 247 -16.77 2.25 -1.06
CA LEU A 247 -16.84 3.13 0.11
C LEU A 247 -17.28 4.57 -0.23
N ALA A 248 -17.96 4.78 -1.37
CA ALA A 248 -18.46 6.09 -1.74
C ALA A 248 -19.38 6.66 -0.64
N GLY A 249 -19.08 7.89 -0.20
CA GLY A 249 -19.77 8.55 0.90
C GLY A 249 -19.31 8.19 2.31
N LYS A 250 -18.35 7.27 2.46
CA LYS A 250 -17.66 6.99 3.73
C LYS A 250 -16.41 7.85 3.88
N ARG A 251 -16.02 8.14 5.13
CA ARG A 251 -14.91 9.03 5.48
C ARG A 251 -13.94 8.32 6.41
N ALA A 252 -12.69 8.26 6.02
CA ALA A 252 -11.61 7.62 6.78
C ALA A 252 -10.64 8.68 7.31
N LEU A 253 -10.42 8.68 8.61
CA LEU A 253 -9.43 9.48 9.31
C LEU A 253 -8.19 8.66 9.57
N LEU A 254 -7.05 9.02 8.99
CA LEU A 254 -5.75 8.41 9.28
C LEU A 254 -5.01 9.27 10.31
N ILE A 255 -4.71 8.70 11.49
CA ILE A 255 -4.10 9.42 12.62
C ILE A 255 -2.59 9.21 12.61
N VAL A 256 -1.84 10.31 12.54
CA VAL A 256 -0.39 10.27 12.39
C VAL A 256 0.35 11.32 13.22
N THR A 257 1.56 10.94 13.64
CA THR A 257 2.61 11.83 14.13
C THR A 257 3.96 11.38 13.57
N ASP A 258 5.07 12.01 13.94
CA ASP A 258 6.41 11.59 13.48
C ASP A 258 6.68 10.09 13.74
N ASN A 259 7.45 9.49 12.83
CA ASN A 259 7.83 8.07 12.87
C ASN A 259 6.63 7.11 12.78
N PHE A 260 5.60 7.46 12.01
CA PHE A 260 4.58 6.51 11.60
C PHE A 260 5.19 5.45 10.66
N GLU A 261 4.54 4.32 10.51
CA GLU A 261 4.94 3.32 9.53
C GLU A 261 4.44 3.73 8.12
N ASP A 262 5.36 3.87 7.18
CA ASP A 262 5.12 4.49 5.87
C ASP A 262 4.12 3.71 5.01
N ILE A 263 4.27 2.38 4.91
CA ILE A 263 3.35 1.54 4.11
C ILE A 263 1.95 1.56 4.69
N GLU A 264 1.83 1.54 6.02
CA GLU A 264 0.54 1.52 6.73
C GLU A 264 -0.22 2.85 6.62
N LEU A 265 0.43 3.88 6.11
CA LEU A 265 -0.21 5.15 5.78
C LEU A 265 -0.43 5.31 4.28
N VAL A 266 0.62 5.09 3.47
CA VAL A 266 0.58 5.34 2.01
C VAL A 266 -0.39 4.40 1.30
N VAL A 267 -0.28 3.10 1.55
CA VAL A 267 -1.12 2.11 0.86
C VAL A 267 -2.59 2.24 1.26
N PRO A 268 -2.95 2.40 2.57
CA PRO A 268 -4.32 2.70 2.95
C PRO A 268 -4.85 4.00 2.34
N THR A 269 -4.05 5.06 2.28
CA THR A 269 -4.48 6.31 1.64
C THR A 269 -4.87 6.08 0.18
N MET A 270 -4.00 5.43 -0.60
CA MET A 270 -4.25 5.17 -2.03
C MET A 270 -5.45 4.23 -2.26
N GLU A 271 -5.57 3.19 -1.45
CA GLU A 271 -6.64 2.21 -1.58
C GLU A 271 -7.99 2.76 -1.10
N LEU A 272 -8.03 3.54 -0.03
CA LEU A 272 -9.27 4.18 0.42
C LEU A 272 -9.78 5.18 -0.62
N ILE A 273 -8.87 5.96 -1.24
CA ILE A 273 -9.21 6.82 -2.39
C ILE A 273 -9.78 5.98 -3.55
N TYR A 274 -9.12 4.88 -3.92
CA TYR A 274 -9.59 3.98 -4.98
C TYR A 274 -10.97 3.36 -4.66
N ARG A 275 -11.21 3.05 -3.39
CA ARG A 275 -12.49 2.53 -2.89
C ARG A 275 -13.57 3.61 -2.76
N GLY A 276 -13.26 4.87 -3.05
CA GLY A 276 -14.21 5.99 -3.08
C GLY A 276 -14.43 6.69 -1.74
N ALA A 277 -13.66 6.36 -0.71
CA ALA A 277 -13.74 7.04 0.58
C ALA A 277 -13.09 8.43 0.53
N GLU A 278 -13.64 9.38 1.27
CA GLU A 278 -12.97 10.65 1.58
C GLU A 278 -11.89 10.40 2.63
N VAL A 279 -10.66 10.87 2.36
CA VAL A 279 -9.51 10.66 3.25
C VAL A 279 -9.14 11.93 3.97
N LEU A 280 -9.11 11.87 5.29
CA LEU A 280 -8.64 12.93 6.19
C LEU A 280 -7.40 12.44 6.95
N ILE A 281 -6.33 13.22 6.94
CA ILE A 281 -5.14 12.99 7.77
C ILE A 281 -5.27 13.84 9.02
N GLY A 282 -5.32 13.19 10.18
CA GLY A 282 -5.35 13.81 11.50
C GLY A 282 -3.95 13.82 12.10
N LYS A 283 -3.27 14.97 12.09
CA LYS A 283 -1.93 15.09 12.66
C LYS A 283 -1.97 15.60 14.10
N PHE A 284 -1.07 15.07 14.93
CA PHE A 284 -0.83 15.56 16.28
C PHE A 284 0.68 15.72 16.55
N PRO A 285 1.08 16.63 17.46
CA PRO A 285 2.50 16.86 17.73
C PRO A 285 3.15 15.64 18.40
N PRO A 286 4.38 15.26 18.00
CA PRO A 286 5.10 14.19 18.67
C PRO A 286 5.67 14.65 20.00
N GLU A 287 5.62 13.78 21.01
CA GLU A 287 6.37 13.95 22.27
C GLU A 287 7.74 13.28 22.16
N LEU A 288 7.77 12.11 21.52
CA LEU A 288 8.97 11.31 21.29
C LEU A 288 9.46 11.52 19.86
N LYS A 289 10.49 12.35 19.68
CA LYS A 289 11.13 12.56 18.38
C LYS A 289 12.33 11.63 18.24
N SER A 290 12.28 10.70 17.30
CA SER A 290 13.44 9.84 17.00
C SER A 290 14.37 10.43 15.93
N ARG A 291 13.91 11.42 15.16
CA ARG A 291 14.71 12.10 14.14
C ARG A 291 14.53 13.62 14.21
N PRO A 292 15.58 14.41 13.90
CA PRO A 292 15.41 15.84 13.67
C PRO A 292 14.43 16.06 12.52
N ALA A 293 13.56 17.05 12.63
CA ALA A 293 12.72 17.49 11.53
C ALA A 293 13.59 17.98 10.38
N LEU A 294 13.76 17.16 9.36
CA LEU A 294 14.61 17.49 8.21
C LEU A 294 13.97 18.50 7.26
N LEU A 295 12.63 18.65 7.31
CA LEU A 295 11.85 19.40 6.32
C LEU A 295 11.05 20.58 6.89
N GLY A 296 11.13 20.83 8.19
CA GLY A 296 10.42 21.95 8.83
C GLY A 296 9.52 21.51 10.00
N VAL A 297 9.03 22.51 10.78
CA VAL A 297 8.27 22.25 12.01
C VAL A 297 6.87 21.71 11.79
N ASP A 298 6.28 21.92 10.60
CA ASP A 298 4.91 21.47 10.26
C ASP A 298 4.85 20.19 9.43
N VAL A 299 6.02 19.58 9.15
CA VAL A 299 6.12 18.34 8.37
C VAL A 299 6.34 17.18 9.32
N LEU A 300 5.47 16.17 9.22
CA LEU A 300 5.66 14.87 9.87
C LEU A 300 6.40 13.93 8.93
N THR A 301 7.31 13.13 9.46
CA THR A 301 8.10 12.18 8.67
C THR A 301 7.91 10.77 9.21
N GLY A 302 7.60 9.84 8.32
CA GLY A 302 7.50 8.42 8.61
C GLY A 302 8.86 7.79 8.92
N ASN A 303 8.82 6.56 9.36
CA ASN A 303 10.00 5.81 9.78
C ASN A 303 11.00 5.59 8.63
N PHE A 304 10.52 5.52 7.40
CA PHE A 304 11.33 5.32 6.19
C PHE A 304 11.47 6.58 5.31
N GLY A 305 10.80 7.69 5.62
CA GLY A 305 11.06 8.96 4.98
C GLY A 305 9.85 9.62 4.29
N VAL A 306 8.72 8.96 4.18
CA VAL A 306 7.47 9.58 3.68
C VAL A 306 7.12 10.76 4.57
N SER A 307 6.74 11.88 3.97
CA SER A 307 6.34 13.08 4.72
C SER A 307 4.87 13.44 4.52
N ILE A 308 4.30 14.14 5.50
CA ILE A 308 2.97 14.72 5.46
C ILE A 308 3.14 16.26 5.51
N PRO A 309 2.65 17.00 4.52
CA PRO A 309 1.87 16.58 3.32
C PRO A 309 2.59 15.58 2.43
N PHE A 310 1.81 14.72 1.74
CA PHE A 310 2.37 13.75 0.82
C PHE A 310 3.05 14.43 -0.37
N GLN A 311 4.19 13.87 -0.79
CA GLN A 311 4.96 14.39 -1.91
C GLN A 311 4.47 13.86 -3.27
N GLU A 312 3.88 12.65 -3.27
CA GLU A 312 3.51 11.96 -4.50
C GLU A 312 1.98 11.83 -4.71
N ILE A 313 1.16 12.24 -3.73
CA ILE A 313 -0.30 12.27 -3.84
C ILE A 313 -0.73 13.74 -3.79
N PRO A 314 -1.39 14.27 -4.83
CA PRO A 314 -1.89 15.64 -4.83
C PRO A 314 -2.86 15.90 -3.67
N ASP A 315 -2.80 17.09 -3.10
CA ASP A 315 -3.62 17.55 -1.98
C ASP A 315 -5.13 17.62 -2.30
N SER A 316 -5.48 17.57 -3.59
CA SER A 316 -6.88 17.45 -4.02
C SER A 316 -7.53 16.08 -3.70
N TYR A 317 -6.75 15.07 -3.34
CA TYR A 317 -7.24 13.72 -3.02
C TYR A 317 -7.44 13.44 -1.54
N TYR A 318 -6.93 14.31 -0.67
CA TYR A 318 -7.04 14.16 0.79
C TYR A 318 -7.05 15.53 1.47
N SER A 319 -7.40 15.57 2.74
CA SER A 319 -7.31 16.78 3.56
C SER A 319 -6.47 16.53 4.80
N ILE A 320 -5.90 17.61 5.38
CA ILE A 320 -5.10 17.53 6.61
C ILE A 320 -5.70 18.46 7.65
N LYS A 321 -5.88 17.96 8.89
CA LYS A 321 -6.27 18.75 10.06
C LYS A 321 -5.37 18.42 11.25
N ASN A 322 -5.24 19.35 12.20
CA ASN A 322 -4.77 18.96 13.52
C ASN A 322 -5.82 18.08 14.18
N LEU A 323 -5.42 16.98 14.81
CA LEU A 323 -6.36 16.00 15.37
C LEU A 323 -7.30 16.63 16.41
N LYS A 324 -6.82 17.60 17.18
CA LYS A 324 -7.63 18.35 18.16
C LYS A 324 -8.81 19.11 17.52
N ASP A 325 -8.71 19.45 16.24
CA ASP A 325 -9.71 20.20 15.48
C ASP A 325 -10.67 19.25 14.69
N VAL A 326 -10.38 17.94 14.69
CA VAL A 326 -11.22 16.92 14.05
C VAL A 326 -12.42 16.61 14.94
N LYS A 327 -13.62 16.74 14.36
CA LYS A 327 -14.87 16.41 15.02
C LYS A 327 -15.31 14.99 14.68
N THR A 328 -16.09 14.36 15.55
CA THR A 328 -16.64 13.02 15.28
C THR A 328 -17.57 12.98 14.05
N ALA A 329 -18.09 14.12 13.62
CA ALA A 329 -18.85 14.24 12.38
C ALA A 329 -17.97 14.24 11.11
N ASP A 330 -16.64 14.38 11.23
CA ASP A 330 -15.73 14.48 10.09
C ASP A 330 -15.30 13.11 9.55
N PHE A 331 -15.58 12.00 10.26
CA PHE A 331 -15.13 10.66 9.86
C PHE A 331 -16.11 9.56 10.34
N ASP A 332 -16.00 8.40 9.74
CA ASP A 332 -16.76 7.21 10.11
C ASP A 332 -15.83 6.18 10.77
N ILE A 333 -14.59 6.09 10.33
CA ILE A 333 -13.55 5.27 10.94
C ILE A 333 -12.27 6.08 11.17
N ALA A 334 -11.60 5.84 12.32
CA ALA A 334 -10.26 6.37 12.59
C ALA A 334 -9.24 5.22 12.53
N VAL A 335 -8.17 5.41 11.75
CA VAL A 335 -7.12 4.40 11.50
C VAL A 335 -5.82 4.84 12.13
N ILE A 336 -5.24 3.98 12.96
CA ILE A 336 -3.98 4.19 13.68
C ILE A 336 -2.90 3.35 12.99
N THR A 337 -1.86 3.99 12.45
CA THR A 337 -0.68 3.31 11.91
C THR A 337 0.26 2.84 13.03
N GLY A 338 1.17 1.95 12.71
CA GLY A 338 2.17 1.43 13.64
C GLY A 338 3.43 2.28 13.76
N ALA A 339 4.56 1.59 13.90
CA ALA A 339 5.86 2.13 14.29
C ALA A 339 5.77 2.91 15.62
N PHE A 340 6.30 4.14 15.71
CA PHE A 340 6.27 4.94 16.93
C PHE A 340 4.96 5.72 17.13
N ASN A 341 4.07 5.76 16.15
CA ASN A 341 2.82 6.51 16.23
C ASN A 341 1.99 6.16 17.49
N PRO A 342 1.70 4.87 17.82
CA PRO A 342 0.93 4.52 19.02
C PRO A 342 1.63 4.94 20.33
N TRP A 343 2.95 4.83 20.40
CA TRP A 343 3.71 5.26 21.58
C TRP A 343 3.60 6.77 21.81
N ASN A 344 3.64 7.56 20.73
CA ASN A 344 3.42 8.99 20.80
C ASN A 344 1.98 9.32 21.23
N MET A 345 0.97 8.54 20.79
CA MET A 345 -0.41 8.72 21.25
C MET A 345 -0.54 8.54 22.76
N VAL A 346 0.16 7.56 23.33
CA VAL A 346 0.22 7.35 24.79
C VAL A 346 0.91 8.53 25.49
N ALA A 347 2.10 8.90 25.01
CA ALA A 347 2.92 9.94 25.62
C ALA A 347 2.26 11.33 25.62
N THR A 348 1.49 11.65 24.59
CA THR A 348 0.79 12.94 24.44
C THR A 348 -0.62 12.95 25.06
N GLY A 349 -1.12 11.82 25.58
CA GLY A 349 -2.51 11.69 26.04
C GLY A 349 -3.54 11.67 24.90
N THR A 350 -3.12 11.52 23.65
CA THR A 350 -4.02 11.44 22.48
C THR A 350 -4.97 10.24 22.56
N THR A 351 -4.67 9.25 23.41
CA THR A 351 -5.55 8.12 23.70
C THR A 351 -6.90 8.53 24.28
N GLU A 352 -7.00 9.66 24.98
CA GLU A 352 -8.29 10.20 25.47
C GLU A 352 -9.17 10.68 24.31
N TRP A 353 -8.57 11.21 23.25
CA TRP A 353 -9.30 11.54 22.03
C TRP A 353 -9.92 10.27 21.39
N LEU A 354 -9.16 9.15 21.38
CA LEU A 354 -9.67 7.84 20.89
C LEU A 354 -10.86 7.35 21.71
N LYS A 355 -10.78 7.44 23.06
CA LYS A 355 -11.91 7.10 23.94
C LYS A 355 -13.16 7.90 23.59
N GLY A 356 -13.00 9.21 23.39
CA GLY A 356 -14.08 10.10 23.01
C GLY A 356 -14.69 9.71 21.66
N ALA A 357 -13.89 9.43 20.66
CA ALA A 357 -14.34 9.00 19.34
C ALA A 357 -15.10 7.65 19.39
N TYR A 358 -14.57 6.68 20.13
CA TYR A 358 -15.22 5.38 20.33
C TYR A 358 -16.54 5.49 21.10
N ALA A 359 -16.57 6.29 22.17
CA ALA A 359 -17.79 6.56 22.94
C ALA A 359 -18.87 7.26 22.10
N ALA A 360 -18.46 8.07 21.13
CA ALA A 360 -19.36 8.70 20.15
C ALA A 360 -19.85 7.76 19.03
N GLY A 361 -19.55 6.47 19.13
CA GLY A 361 -20.01 5.47 18.19
C GLY A 361 -19.09 5.21 17.00
N LYS A 362 -17.94 5.86 16.92
CA LYS A 362 -17.04 5.71 15.77
C LYS A 362 -16.30 4.38 15.76
N MET A 363 -15.98 3.88 14.57
CA MET A 363 -15.09 2.75 14.38
C MET A 363 -13.64 3.18 14.58
N ILE A 364 -12.84 2.30 15.19
CA ILE A 364 -11.40 2.50 15.37
C ILE A 364 -10.66 1.31 14.78
N ALA A 365 -9.76 1.59 13.84
CA ALA A 365 -8.88 0.60 13.24
C ALA A 365 -7.43 0.83 13.70
N ALA A 366 -6.68 -0.24 13.96
CA ALA A 366 -5.30 -0.15 14.43
C ALA A 366 -4.47 -1.29 13.86
N ILE A 367 -3.33 -0.99 13.24
CA ILE A 367 -2.45 -1.99 12.63
C ILE A 367 -1.09 -2.02 13.34
N CYS A 368 -0.41 -3.15 13.29
CA CYS A 368 0.96 -3.36 13.76
C CYS A 368 1.09 -3.04 15.27
N HIS A 369 1.77 -1.96 15.64
CA HIS A 369 1.85 -1.46 17.03
C HIS A 369 0.57 -0.71 17.46
N GLY A 370 -0.35 -0.41 16.53
CA GLY A 370 -1.59 0.33 16.80
C GLY A 370 -2.40 -0.17 18.00
N PRO A 371 -2.54 -1.48 18.25
CA PRO A 371 -3.25 -2.00 19.43
C PRO A 371 -2.71 -1.52 20.78
N ILE A 372 -1.46 -1.02 20.87
CA ILE A 372 -0.92 -0.39 22.08
C ILE A 372 -1.74 0.85 22.45
N ALA A 373 -2.10 1.69 21.47
CA ALA A 373 -2.92 2.87 21.72
C ALA A 373 -4.36 2.48 22.14
N LEU A 374 -4.91 1.39 21.57
CA LEU A 374 -6.22 0.86 21.97
C LEU A 374 -6.19 0.35 23.42
N ALA A 375 -5.11 -0.35 23.82
CA ALA A 375 -4.91 -0.83 25.17
C ALA A 375 -4.82 0.33 26.17
N ALA A 376 -3.99 1.34 25.87
CA ALA A 376 -3.85 2.53 26.70
C ALA A 376 -5.15 3.37 26.77
N ALA A 377 -6.02 3.24 25.78
CA ALA A 377 -7.34 3.85 25.76
C ALA A 377 -8.44 3.00 26.45
N ASP A 378 -8.11 1.93 27.18
CA ASP A 378 -9.04 0.98 27.83
C ASP A 378 -10.09 0.37 26.86
N MET A 379 -9.74 0.18 25.60
CA MET A 379 -10.68 -0.26 24.56
C MET A 379 -10.60 -1.76 24.25
N VAL A 380 -9.62 -2.47 24.85
CA VAL A 380 -9.33 -3.87 24.49
C VAL A 380 -9.95 -4.90 25.42
N LYS A 381 -10.52 -4.49 26.54
CA LYS A 381 -11.08 -5.42 27.54
C LYS A 381 -12.20 -6.28 26.94
N GLY A 382 -12.00 -7.61 27.01
CA GLY A 382 -12.94 -8.60 26.44
C GLY A 382 -12.96 -8.65 24.92
N LYS A 383 -12.05 -7.95 24.23
CA LYS A 383 -11.90 -7.94 22.79
C LYS A 383 -10.85 -8.93 22.31
N LYS A 384 -11.04 -9.48 21.12
CA LYS A 384 -10.07 -10.34 20.44
C LYS A 384 -9.41 -9.55 19.33
N LEU A 385 -8.11 -9.40 19.40
CA LEU A 385 -7.32 -8.51 18.52
C LEU A 385 -6.13 -9.23 17.92
N THR A 386 -5.68 -8.72 16.78
CA THR A 386 -4.36 -9.03 16.23
C THR A 386 -3.51 -7.76 16.14
N GLY A 387 -2.21 -7.92 15.94
CA GLY A 387 -1.27 -6.81 15.84
C GLY A 387 0.17 -7.34 15.78
N TRP A 388 1.13 -6.42 15.72
CA TRP A 388 2.53 -6.79 15.87
C TRP A 388 2.78 -7.41 17.24
N LEU A 389 3.64 -8.44 17.29
CA LEU A 389 3.85 -9.25 18.48
C LEU A 389 4.22 -8.43 19.75
N ALA A 390 4.90 -7.30 19.57
CA ALA A 390 5.24 -6.39 20.67
C ALA A 390 4.02 -5.74 21.37
N SER A 391 2.84 -5.78 20.76
CA SER A 391 1.59 -5.27 21.35
C SER A 391 0.94 -6.26 22.32
N LYS A 392 1.42 -7.51 22.39
CA LYS A 392 0.81 -8.60 23.15
C LYS A 392 0.57 -8.23 24.61
N ASP A 393 1.63 -7.87 25.30
CA ASP A 393 1.55 -7.62 26.76
C ASP A 393 0.63 -6.43 27.05
N SER A 394 0.67 -5.38 26.25
CA SER A 394 -0.24 -4.23 26.40
C SER A 394 -1.70 -4.65 26.29
N VAL A 395 -2.04 -5.48 25.30
CA VAL A 395 -3.42 -5.94 25.07
C VAL A 395 -3.86 -6.91 26.17
N GLU A 396 -3.04 -7.91 26.51
CA GLU A 396 -3.40 -8.96 27.49
C GLU A 396 -3.49 -8.42 28.90
N ILE A 397 -2.57 -7.55 29.35
CA ILE A 397 -2.61 -6.90 30.67
C ILE A 397 -3.88 -6.06 30.82
N MET A 398 -4.33 -5.42 29.75
CA MET A 398 -5.55 -4.61 29.74
C MET A 398 -6.83 -5.43 29.48
N GLY A 399 -6.72 -6.78 29.51
CA GLY A 399 -7.86 -7.72 29.50
C GLY A 399 -8.38 -8.08 28.12
N GLY A 400 -7.63 -7.87 27.06
CA GLY A 400 -7.91 -8.36 25.71
C GLY A 400 -7.35 -9.76 25.46
N GLU A 401 -7.81 -10.43 24.41
CA GLU A 401 -7.26 -11.68 23.88
C GLU A 401 -6.46 -11.37 22.61
N PHE A 402 -5.18 -11.76 22.54
CA PHE A 402 -4.30 -11.38 21.43
C PHE A 402 -3.94 -12.58 20.54
N LYS A 403 -4.24 -12.47 19.23
CA LYS A 403 -4.12 -13.53 18.21
C LYS A 403 -3.11 -13.20 17.10
N PRO A 404 -1.84 -12.90 17.42
CA PRO A 404 -0.88 -12.39 16.42
C PRO A 404 -0.36 -13.45 15.46
N ARG A 405 -0.64 -14.72 15.66
CA ARG A 405 -0.17 -15.82 14.79
C ARG A 405 -1.26 -16.36 13.90
N GLU A 406 -2.50 -16.30 14.33
CA GLU A 406 -3.65 -16.87 13.64
C GLU A 406 -4.25 -15.87 12.64
N TRP A 407 -4.30 -14.59 13.00
CA TRP A 407 -5.05 -13.59 12.26
C TRP A 407 -4.16 -12.50 11.66
N ALA A 408 -4.39 -12.20 10.38
CA ALA A 408 -3.83 -11.04 9.69
C ALA A 408 -4.60 -9.76 10.01
N ALA A 409 -5.92 -9.87 10.05
CA ALA A 409 -6.82 -8.81 10.44
C ALA A 409 -8.03 -9.37 11.17
N ALA A 410 -8.70 -8.56 11.99
CA ALA A 410 -9.92 -8.95 12.69
C ALA A 410 -10.83 -7.75 12.95
N ILE A 411 -12.15 -8.04 12.99
CA ILE A 411 -13.20 -7.11 13.41
C ILE A 411 -13.82 -7.68 14.69
N ASP A 412 -13.80 -6.93 15.78
CA ASP A 412 -14.53 -7.24 17.02
C ASP A 412 -15.36 -6.03 17.44
N GLY A 413 -16.64 -6.07 17.07
CA GLY A 413 -17.55 -4.94 17.20
C GLY A 413 -17.06 -3.75 16.38
N ARG A 414 -16.85 -2.60 17.00
CA ARG A 414 -16.36 -1.38 16.34
C ARG A 414 -14.83 -1.21 16.34
N ILE A 415 -14.10 -2.29 16.64
CA ILE A 415 -12.63 -2.30 16.57
C ILE A 415 -12.20 -3.18 15.41
N VAL A 416 -11.35 -2.63 14.55
CA VAL A 416 -10.65 -3.35 13.49
C VAL A 416 -9.17 -3.42 13.87
N SER A 417 -8.58 -4.60 13.82
CA SER A 417 -7.15 -4.78 14.09
C SER A 417 -6.44 -5.43 12.92
N GLY A 418 -5.18 -5.04 12.66
CA GLY A 418 -4.32 -5.57 11.61
C GLY A 418 -2.95 -5.96 12.17
N ARG A 419 -2.34 -7.02 11.62
CA ARG A 419 -1.13 -7.61 12.20
C ARG A 419 0.14 -6.86 11.82
N THR A 420 0.42 -6.70 10.54
CA THR A 420 1.71 -6.21 10.04
C THR A 420 1.56 -5.42 8.72
N PRO A 421 2.56 -4.62 8.33
CA PRO A 421 2.57 -3.93 7.03
C PRO A 421 2.39 -4.85 5.83
N GLN A 422 2.86 -6.11 5.93
CA GLN A 422 2.71 -7.11 4.87
C GLN A 422 1.24 -7.48 4.61
N GLU A 423 0.38 -7.25 5.57
CA GLU A 423 -1.04 -7.65 5.57
C GLU A 423 -1.98 -6.44 5.56
N VAL A 424 -1.48 -5.31 5.07
CA VAL A 424 -2.30 -4.12 4.81
C VAL A 424 -3.50 -4.42 3.91
N PRO A 425 -3.43 -5.26 2.86
CA PRO A 425 -4.62 -5.60 2.09
C PRO A 425 -5.73 -6.24 2.91
N GLU A 426 -5.42 -7.23 3.78
CA GLU A 426 -6.39 -7.89 4.67
C GLU A 426 -6.97 -6.91 5.70
N PHE A 427 -6.14 -6.02 6.22
CA PHE A 427 -6.58 -4.96 7.12
C PHE A 427 -7.54 -3.98 6.44
N LEU A 428 -7.26 -3.59 5.20
CA LEU A 428 -8.13 -2.74 4.41
C LEU A 428 -9.44 -3.43 4.02
N ASP A 429 -9.42 -4.74 3.79
CA ASP A 429 -10.62 -5.51 3.54
C ASP A 429 -11.48 -5.60 4.82
N ALA A 430 -10.85 -5.77 5.99
CA ALA A 430 -11.55 -5.69 7.26
C ALA A 430 -12.17 -4.30 7.51
N ILE A 431 -11.45 -3.21 7.24
CA ILE A 431 -11.98 -1.84 7.30
C ILE A 431 -13.18 -1.69 6.36
N THR A 432 -13.08 -2.22 5.14
CA THR A 432 -14.16 -2.11 4.15
C THR A 432 -15.41 -2.84 4.61
N VAL A 433 -15.27 -4.09 5.08
CA VAL A 433 -16.41 -4.85 5.63
C VAL A 433 -17.03 -4.09 6.80
N ALA A 434 -16.22 -3.63 7.75
CA ALA A 434 -16.70 -2.90 8.90
C ALA A 434 -17.51 -1.64 8.53
N LEU A 435 -17.04 -0.86 7.54
CA LEU A 435 -17.73 0.35 7.06
C LEU A 435 -19.00 0.06 6.25
N LEU A 436 -19.08 -1.09 5.59
CA LEU A 436 -20.26 -1.47 4.80
C LEU A 436 -21.36 -2.11 5.66
N GLU A 437 -21.03 -2.67 6.81
CA GLU A 437 -21.97 -3.29 7.75
C GLU A 437 -22.52 -2.30 8.80
N GLU A 438 -21.95 -1.08 8.88
CA GLU A 438 -22.45 0.03 9.69
C GLU A 438 -23.62 0.75 8.97
#